data_f21d3b6a8b6624274da3f371c9fb44aa
#
_entry.id   f21d3b6a8b6624274da3f371c9fb44aa
#
_cell.length_a   1.000
_cell.length_b   1.000
_cell.length_c   1.000
_cell.angle_alpha   90.00
_cell.angle_beta   90.00
_cell.angle_gamma   90.00
#
_symmetry.space_group_name_H-M   'P 1'
#
loop_
_entity.id
_entity.type
_entity.pdbx_description
1 polymer ?
#
loop_
_entity_poly.entity_id
_entity_poly.type
_entity_poly.pdbx_seq_one_letter_code
_entity_poly.pdbx_strand_id
1 'polypeptide(L)'
;MDRRPTYGLLVDWLEEEYQTKVLSGVEETARKHGVNLLCFAGGVVGSPISYGARRNFVYDLAGPHNVDGLVLLGGTMGHYLGFDQLTRFCERYRPLPMVSVGAELGGMPSVLVDNARGMHALVTHLVHVHGFRRVAFIRGPSASGEAESRFAAYRQVLEDHGVALDPALVFEGDFQTQSGVVAVNTLLDQRGVGFEAIVAASDAMAMG
;
A
#
# COMPACT_ATOMS: atom_id res chain seq x y z
N MET A 1 -40.57 6.42 2.70
CA MET A 1 -39.33 7.20 2.59
C MET A 1 -38.22 6.19 2.29
N ASP A 2 -37.61 6.26 1.11
CA ASP A 2 -36.48 5.40 0.80
C ASP A 2 -35.34 5.75 1.76
N ARG A 3 -34.85 4.75 2.47
CA ARG A 3 -33.69 4.89 3.38
C ARG A 3 -32.48 5.26 2.54
N ARG A 4 -31.81 6.35 2.90
CA ARG A 4 -30.56 6.75 2.28
C ARG A 4 -29.52 5.64 2.46
N PRO A 5 -28.89 5.11 1.38
CA PRO A 5 -27.89 4.07 1.50
C PRO A 5 -26.72 4.52 2.39
N THR A 6 -26.16 3.60 3.14
CA THR A 6 -25.00 3.83 4.00
C THR A 6 -23.87 2.89 3.61
N TYR A 7 -22.72 3.42 3.21
CA TYR A 7 -21.53 2.63 2.93
C TYR A 7 -20.50 2.76 4.06
N GLY A 8 -19.80 1.67 4.34
CA GLY A 8 -18.70 1.64 5.27
C GLY A 8 -17.36 1.78 4.54
N LEU A 9 -16.46 2.62 5.05
CA LEU A 9 -15.06 2.64 4.67
C LEU A 9 -14.24 1.98 5.77
N LEU A 10 -13.59 0.86 5.47
CA LEU A 10 -12.63 0.22 6.36
C LEU A 10 -11.24 0.74 6.01
N VAL A 11 -10.57 1.31 7.01
CA VAL A 11 -9.26 1.95 6.86
C VAL A 11 -8.40 1.67 8.09
N ASP A 12 -7.09 1.59 7.91
CA ASP A 12 -6.15 1.42 9.03
C ASP A 12 -6.02 2.70 9.88
N TRP A 13 -5.60 3.81 9.28
CA TRP A 13 -5.39 5.09 9.94
C TRP A 13 -6.11 6.21 9.20
N LEU A 14 -6.41 7.32 9.88
CA LEU A 14 -7.03 8.51 9.27
C LEU A 14 -6.05 9.68 9.13
N GLU A 15 -4.92 9.62 9.82
CA GLU A 15 -3.95 10.71 9.92
C GLU A 15 -2.89 10.69 8.81
N GLU A 16 -2.76 9.55 8.11
CA GLU A 16 -1.77 9.40 7.03
C GLU A 16 -2.25 10.06 5.74
N GLU A 17 -1.33 10.64 4.99
CA GLU A 17 -1.64 11.44 3.79
C GLU A 17 -2.39 10.64 2.71
N TYR A 18 -1.95 9.39 2.46
CA TYR A 18 -2.60 8.53 1.47
C TYR A 18 -4.04 8.21 1.84
N GLN A 19 -4.28 7.78 3.08
CA GLN A 19 -5.60 7.45 3.60
C GLN A 19 -6.52 8.67 3.59
N THR A 20 -6.01 9.83 3.96
CA THR A 20 -6.75 11.09 3.93
C THR A 20 -7.20 11.46 2.52
N LYS A 21 -6.34 11.30 1.52
CA LYS A 21 -6.68 11.56 0.10
C LYS A 21 -7.75 10.60 -0.40
N VAL A 22 -7.64 9.31 -0.08
CA VAL A 22 -8.65 8.33 -0.48
C VAL A 22 -9.98 8.60 0.22
N LEU A 23 -9.97 8.86 1.54
CA LEU A 23 -11.17 9.23 2.30
C LEU A 23 -11.87 10.44 1.68
N SER A 24 -11.13 11.49 1.34
CA SER A 24 -11.69 12.68 0.70
C SER A 24 -12.40 12.37 -0.63
N GLY A 25 -11.81 11.51 -1.46
CA GLY A 25 -12.43 11.08 -2.73
C GLY A 25 -13.70 10.26 -2.51
N VAL A 26 -13.69 9.34 -1.54
CA VAL A 26 -14.86 8.54 -1.16
C VAL A 26 -15.96 9.41 -0.59
N GLU A 27 -15.63 10.36 0.30
CA GLU A 27 -16.57 11.31 0.90
C GLU A 27 -17.22 12.21 -0.15
N GLU A 28 -16.44 12.79 -1.05
CA GLU A 28 -16.95 13.62 -2.13
C GLU A 28 -17.93 12.85 -3.01
N THR A 29 -17.58 11.61 -3.36
CA THR A 29 -18.43 10.73 -4.17
C THR A 29 -19.71 10.34 -3.44
N ALA A 30 -19.60 9.97 -2.16
CA ALA A 30 -20.76 9.64 -1.32
C ALA A 30 -21.75 10.83 -1.23
N ARG A 31 -21.22 12.05 -1.04
CA ARG A 31 -22.04 13.27 -1.01
C ARG A 31 -22.74 13.55 -2.35
N LYS A 32 -22.02 13.39 -3.48
CA LYS A 32 -22.60 13.57 -4.83
C LYS A 32 -23.76 12.61 -5.11
N HIS A 33 -23.66 11.38 -4.60
CA HIS A 33 -24.67 10.34 -4.80
C HIS A 33 -25.71 10.25 -3.68
N GLY A 34 -25.70 11.17 -2.72
CA GLY A 34 -26.65 11.16 -1.62
C GLY A 34 -26.52 9.92 -0.70
N VAL A 35 -25.31 9.41 -0.51
CA VAL A 35 -24.99 8.24 0.33
C VAL A 35 -24.42 8.69 1.67
N ASN A 36 -24.76 7.98 2.76
CA ASN A 36 -24.08 8.15 4.04
C ASN A 36 -22.76 7.35 4.03
N LEU A 37 -21.73 7.89 4.66
CA LEU A 37 -20.43 7.23 4.83
C LEU A 37 -20.16 7.02 6.31
N LEU A 38 -19.87 5.78 6.71
CA LEU A 38 -19.34 5.41 8.03
C LEU A 38 -17.88 4.98 7.87
N CYS A 39 -16.98 5.59 8.63
CA CYS A 39 -15.57 5.25 8.61
C CYS A 39 -15.20 4.38 9.82
N PHE A 40 -14.57 3.22 9.57
CA PHE A 40 -14.11 2.26 10.57
C PHE A 40 -12.59 2.24 10.56
N ALA A 41 -11.96 3.05 11.41
CA ALA A 41 -10.51 3.14 11.52
C ALA A 41 -9.98 2.11 12.54
N GLY A 42 -9.71 0.90 12.06
CA GLY A 42 -9.42 -0.27 12.89
C GLY A 42 -7.94 -0.66 13.01
N GLY A 43 -7.02 0.10 12.41
CA GLY A 43 -5.59 -0.24 12.38
C GLY A 43 -5.25 -1.32 11.34
N VAL A 44 -3.96 -1.59 11.19
CA VAL A 44 -3.47 -2.61 10.26
C VAL A 44 -3.84 -4.00 10.77
N VAL A 45 -4.44 -4.82 9.90
CA VAL A 45 -4.84 -6.19 10.24
C VAL A 45 -3.59 -7.06 10.35
N GLY A 46 -3.52 -7.87 11.43
CA GLY A 46 -2.35 -8.73 11.67
C GLY A 46 -1.09 -7.97 12.09
N SER A 47 -1.21 -6.71 12.50
CA SER A 47 -0.07 -5.93 12.99
C SER A 47 0.66 -6.66 14.13
N PRO A 48 1.99 -6.78 14.08
CA PRO A 48 2.78 -7.34 15.18
C PRO A 48 2.82 -6.42 16.40
N ILE A 49 2.42 -5.16 16.23
CA ILE A 49 2.40 -4.17 17.31
C ILE A 49 1.08 -4.33 18.07
N SER A 50 1.14 -4.64 19.36
CA SER A 50 -0.02 -4.95 20.21
C SER A 50 -1.09 -3.85 20.20
N TYR A 51 -0.70 -2.59 20.09
CA TYR A 51 -1.63 -1.46 20.01
C TYR A 51 -2.43 -1.46 18.70
N GLY A 52 -1.79 -1.74 17.57
CA GLY A 52 -2.45 -1.83 16.27
C GLY A 52 -3.45 -2.98 16.21
N ALA A 53 -3.05 -4.17 16.69
CA ALA A 53 -3.92 -5.33 16.70
C ALA A 53 -5.17 -5.14 17.60
N ARG A 54 -5.05 -4.42 18.73
CA ARG A 54 -6.17 -4.15 19.63
C ARG A 54 -7.25 -3.26 19.01
N ARG A 55 -6.93 -2.46 17.98
CA ARG A 55 -7.92 -1.60 17.31
C ARG A 55 -8.77 -2.37 16.30
N ASN A 56 -8.35 -3.57 15.89
CA ASN A 56 -9.08 -4.34 14.88
C ASN A 56 -10.52 -4.69 15.28
N PHE A 57 -10.90 -4.62 16.59
CA PHE A 57 -12.29 -4.80 17.01
C PHE A 57 -13.25 -3.75 16.38
N VAL A 58 -12.75 -2.59 15.95
CA VAL A 58 -13.55 -1.57 15.27
C VAL A 58 -14.13 -2.12 13.96
N TYR A 59 -13.44 -3.04 13.32
CA TYR A 59 -13.91 -3.71 12.12
C TYR A 59 -15.11 -4.64 12.37
N ASP A 60 -15.26 -5.16 13.59
CA ASP A 60 -16.39 -6.02 13.96
C ASP A 60 -17.70 -5.21 14.10
N LEU A 61 -17.60 -3.87 14.17
CA LEU A 61 -18.77 -2.98 14.21
C LEU A 61 -19.41 -2.82 12.83
N ALA A 62 -18.69 -3.09 11.72
CA ALA A 62 -19.25 -3.03 10.38
C ALA A 62 -20.04 -4.31 10.06
N GLY A 63 -21.23 -4.15 9.50
CA GLY A 63 -22.04 -5.30 9.12
C GLY A 63 -23.35 -4.92 8.43
N PRO A 64 -24.14 -5.92 7.95
CA PRO A 64 -25.39 -5.67 7.23
C PRO A 64 -26.49 -4.99 8.07
N HIS A 65 -26.25 -4.85 9.37
CA HIS A 65 -27.18 -4.14 10.28
C HIS A 65 -27.00 -2.61 10.21
N ASN A 66 -25.86 -2.11 9.73
CA ASN A 66 -25.56 -0.69 9.72
C ASN A 66 -25.01 -0.14 8.39
N VAL A 67 -24.51 -1.00 7.47
CA VAL A 67 -24.05 -0.59 6.15
C VAL A 67 -24.66 -1.44 5.04
N ASP A 68 -24.80 -0.88 3.85
CA ASP A 68 -25.32 -1.52 2.65
C ASP A 68 -24.21 -2.03 1.71
N GLY A 69 -22.96 -1.67 1.98
CA GLY A 69 -21.76 -2.12 1.27
C GLY A 69 -20.50 -1.54 1.89
N LEU A 70 -19.35 -2.05 1.46
CA LEU A 70 -18.05 -1.70 2.03
C LEU A 70 -17.03 -1.29 0.96
N VAL A 71 -16.26 -0.27 1.28
CA VAL A 71 -15.00 0.10 0.63
C VAL A 71 -13.86 -0.27 1.59
N LEU A 72 -12.90 -1.05 1.14
CA LEU A 72 -11.77 -1.50 1.95
C LEU A 72 -10.48 -0.87 1.43
N LEU A 73 -9.71 -0.21 2.29
CA LEU A 73 -8.35 0.23 1.96
C LEU A 73 -7.39 -0.96 2.08
N GLY A 74 -7.61 -1.97 1.21
CA GLY A 74 -6.93 -3.25 1.29
C GLY A 74 -5.41 -3.17 1.21
N GLY A 75 -4.88 -2.23 0.43
CA GLY A 75 -3.44 -2.04 0.25
C GLY A 75 -2.72 -1.67 1.54
N THR A 76 -3.34 -0.85 2.39
CA THR A 76 -2.74 -0.40 3.65
C THR A 76 -3.17 -1.26 4.84
N MET A 77 -4.45 -1.66 4.90
CA MET A 77 -4.96 -2.51 5.98
C MET A 77 -4.25 -3.85 6.09
N GLY A 78 -3.81 -4.42 4.96
CA GLY A 78 -3.30 -5.78 4.86
C GLY A 78 -1.79 -5.92 4.63
N HIS A 79 -1.00 -4.88 4.79
CA HIS A 79 0.41 -4.94 4.40
C HIS A 79 1.29 -5.89 5.25
N TYR A 80 0.82 -6.36 6.41
CA TYR A 80 1.45 -7.44 7.17
C TYR A 80 0.83 -8.82 6.87
N LEU A 81 -0.29 -8.86 6.15
CA LEU A 81 -0.94 -10.10 5.73
C LEU A 81 -0.71 -10.30 4.23
N GLY A 82 -0.51 -11.52 3.79
CA GLY A 82 -0.64 -11.81 2.36
C GLY A 82 -2.09 -11.64 1.89
N PHE A 83 -2.30 -11.48 0.58
CA PHE A 83 -3.64 -11.27 -0.01
C PHE A 83 -4.65 -12.34 0.37
N ASP A 84 -4.23 -13.61 0.51
CA ASP A 84 -5.10 -14.70 0.93
C ASP A 84 -5.65 -14.52 2.34
N GLN A 85 -4.82 -14.05 3.28
CA GLN A 85 -5.24 -13.83 4.67
C GLN A 85 -6.17 -12.62 4.77
N LEU A 86 -5.88 -11.55 4.01
CA LEU A 86 -6.76 -10.38 3.96
C LEU A 86 -8.10 -10.73 3.30
N THR A 87 -8.10 -11.56 2.26
CA THR A 87 -9.32 -12.08 1.63
C THR A 87 -10.17 -12.85 2.65
N ARG A 88 -9.56 -13.75 3.44
CA ARG A 88 -10.28 -14.46 4.52
C ARG A 88 -10.81 -13.52 5.60
N PHE A 89 -10.06 -12.47 5.92
CA PHE A 89 -10.55 -11.43 6.83
C PHE A 89 -11.84 -10.78 6.30
N CYS A 90 -11.93 -10.52 4.99
CA CYS A 90 -13.10 -9.91 4.36
C CYS A 90 -14.32 -10.83 4.30
N GLU A 91 -14.15 -12.16 4.38
CA GLU A 91 -15.27 -13.12 4.33
C GLU A 91 -16.33 -12.90 5.41
N ARG A 92 -15.93 -12.33 6.56
CA ARG A 92 -16.83 -11.98 7.67
C ARG A 92 -17.95 -11.01 7.30
N TYR A 93 -17.76 -10.23 6.24
CA TYR A 93 -18.70 -9.21 5.79
C TYR A 93 -19.72 -9.71 4.75
N ARG A 94 -19.59 -10.96 4.29
CA ARG A 94 -20.60 -11.52 3.39
C ARG A 94 -21.98 -11.55 4.03
N PRO A 95 -23.06 -11.25 3.28
CA PRO A 95 -23.14 -11.07 1.81
C PRO A 95 -23.03 -9.61 1.35
N LEU A 96 -22.49 -8.67 2.11
CA LEU A 96 -22.36 -7.28 1.69
C LEU A 96 -21.56 -7.15 0.38
N PRO A 97 -21.97 -6.29 -0.55
CA PRO A 97 -21.13 -5.91 -1.67
C PRO A 97 -19.89 -5.15 -1.17
N MET A 98 -18.73 -5.48 -1.73
CA MET A 98 -17.44 -4.94 -1.30
C MET A 98 -16.61 -4.53 -2.51
N VAL A 99 -15.78 -3.48 -2.33
CA VAL A 99 -14.75 -3.06 -3.28
C VAL A 99 -13.44 -2.83 -2.52
N SER A 100 -12.33 -3.27 -3.08
CA SER A 100 -10.98 -3.06 -2.53
C SER A 100 -10.27 -1.91 -3.23
N VAL A 101 -9.47 -1.15 -2.47
CA VAL A 101 -8.57 -0.12 -2.97
C VAL A 101 -7.15 -0.51 -2.60
N GLY A 102 -6.23 -0.51 -3.56
CA GLY A 102 -4.81 -0.79 -3.37
C GLY A 102 -4.46 -2.29 -3.23
N ALA A 103 -5.45 -3.20 -3.23
CA ALA A 103 -5.19 -4.63 -3.19
C ALA A 103 -6.22 -5.41 -4.03
N GLU A 104 -5.77 -6.42 -4.76
CA GLU A 104 -6.63 -7.37 -5.44
C GLU A 104 -7.00 -8.51 -4.50
N LEU A 105 -8.27 -8.59 -4.11
CA LEU A 105 -8.74 -9.50 -3.08
C LEU A 105 -9.83 -10.44 -3.60
N GLY A 106 -9.51 -11.72 -3.73
CA GLY A 106 -10.45 -12.82 -3.84
C GLY A 106 -11.58 -12.66 -4.88
N GLY A 107 -11.31 -12.08 -6.06
CA GLY A 107 -12.30 -11.81 -7.10
C GLY A 107 -13.25 -10.65 -6.78
N MET A 108 -12.99 -9.89 -5.72
CA MET A 108 -13.68 -8.65 -5.39
C MET A 108 -13.31 -7.56 -6.41
N PRO A 109 -14.26 -6.70 -6.85
CA PRO A 109 -13.91 -5.51 -7.61
C PRO A 109 -12.83 -4.70 -6.90
N SER A 110 -11.79 -4.29 -7.64
CA SER A 110 -10.64 -3.61 -7.05
C SER A 110 -10.24 -2.38 -7.86
N VAL A 111 -9.87 -1.31 -7.15
CA VAL A 111 -9.25 -0.11 -7.71
C VAL A 111 -7.77 -0.15 -7.37
N LEU A 112 -6.93 -0.28 -8.38
CA LEU A 112 -5.50 -0.46 -8.23
C LEU A 112 -4.73 0.71 -8.84
N VAL A 113 -3.57 1.02 -8.26
CA VAL A 113 -2.57 1.89 -8.86
C VAL A 113 -1.73 1.06 -9.83
N ASP A 114 -1.44 1.59 -11.02
CA ASP A 114 -0.52 0.96 -11.95
C ASP A 114 0.94 1.15 -11.48
N ASN A 115 1.27 0.42 -10.43
CA ASN A 115 2.56 0.47 -9.75
C ASN A 115 3.72 0.08 -10.67
N ALA A 116 3.49 -0.93 -11.53
CA ALA A 116 4.50 -1.42 -12.44
C ALA A 116 4.87 -0.36 -13.47
N ARG A 117 3.88 0.29 -14.09
CA ARG A 117 4.10 1.32 -15.11
C ARG A 117 4.84 2.54 -14.54
N GLY A 118 4.41 3.02 -13.36
CA GLY A 118 5.04 4.17 -12.71
C GLY A 118 6.49 3.91 -12.36
N MET A 119 6.78 2.77 -11.74
CA MET A 119 8.14 2.38 -11.36
C MET A 119 9.02 2.11 -12.58
N HIS A 120 8.48 1.43 -13.60
CA HIS A 120 9.18 1.21 -14.87
C HIS A 120 9.62 2.54 -15.50
N ALA A 121 8.72 3.52 -15.59
CA ALA A 121 9.04 4.82 -16.15
C ALA A 121 10.15 5.54 -15.37
N LEU A 122 10.05 5.54 -14.02
CA LEU A 122 11.05 6.15 -13.14
C LEU A 122 12.43 5.52 -13.29
N VAL A 123 12.52 4.20 -13.20
CA VAL A 123 13.80 3.49 -13.25
C VAL A 123 14.40 3.56 -14.67
N THR A 124 13.57 3.48 -15.72
CA THR A 124 14.03 3.68 -17.11
C THR A 124 14.63 5.07 -17.27
N HIS A 125 14.04 6.10 -16.70
CA HIS A 125 14.60 7.45 -16.75
C HIS A 125 16.00 7.50 -16.13
N LEU A 126 16.20 6.89 -14.96
CA LEU A 126 17.51 6.85 -14.31
C LEU A 126 18.56 6.08 -15.12
N VAL A 127 18.20 4.91 -15.63
CA VAL A 127 19.13 4.02 -16.33
C VAL A 127 19.38 4.48 -17.78
N HIS A 128 18.33 4.87 -18.51
CA HIS A 128 18.43 5.20 -19.92
C HIS A 128 18.84 6.66 -20.16
N VAL A 129 18.21 7.62 -19.46
CA VAL A 129 18.47 9.05 -19.68
C VAL A 129 19.73 9.52 -18.95
N HIS A 130 19.90 9.11 -17.68
CA HIS A 130 21.06 9.49 -16.89
C HIS A 130 22.24 8.52 -17.02
N GLY A 131 22.02 7.35 -17.56
CA GLY A 131 23.08 6.33 -17.75
C GLY A 131 23.53 5.66 -16.45
N PHE A 132 22.77 5.79 -15.36
CA PHE A 132 23.12 5.20 -14.07
C PHE A 132 23.13 3.67 -14.14
N ARG A 133 24.11 3.06 -13.48
CA ARG A 133 24.29 1.60 -13.42
C ARG A 133 24.23 1.05 -11.99
N ARG A 134 24.36 1.91 -11.01
CA ARG A 134 24.28 1.57 -9.59
C ARG A 134 23.12 2.32 -8.95
N VAL A 135 21.92 1.79 -9.16
CA VAL A 135 20.68 2.36 -8.62
C VAL A 135 20.27 1.56 -7.38
N ALA A 136 20.31 2.16 -6.21
CA ALA A 136 19.81 1.53 -4.98
C ALA A 136 18.28 1.52 -4.94
N PHE A 137 17.69 0.54 -4.24
CA PHE A 137 16.25 0.42 -4.11
C PHE A 137 15.83 0.15 -2.66
N ILE A 138 15.00 1.04 -2.11
CA ILE A 138 14.33 0.83 -0.82
C ILE A 138 12.94 0.26 -1.13
N ARG A 139 12.81 -1.07 -1.01
CA ARG A 139 11.52 -1.75 -1.22
C ARG A 139 10.62 -1.62 0.02
N GLY A 140 9.32 -1.80 -0.17
CA GLY A 140 8.40 -1.94 0.96
C GLY A 140 8.39 -3.37 1.52
N PRO A 141 7.50 -3.64 2.49
CA PRO A 141 7.35 -4.97 3.09
C PRO A 141 7.11 -6.06 2.03
N SER A 142 7.81 -7.18 2.15
CA SER A 142 7.72 -8.30 1.20
C SER A 142 6.32 -8.92 1.10
N ALA A 143 5.49 -8.80 2.15
CA ALA A 143 4.09 -9.23 2.13
C ALA A 143 3.16 -8.28 1.34
N SER A 144 3.61 -7.06 0.99
CA SER A 144 2.81 -6.09 0.24
C SER A 144 2.90 -6.35 -1.25
N GLY A 145 1.76 -6.65 -1.89
CA GLY A 145 1.70 -6.84 -3.35
C GLY A 145 2.06 -5.58 -4.14
N GLU A 146 1.76 -4.38 -3.62
CA GLU A 146 2.20 -3.13 -4.24
C GLU A 146 3.72 -2.98 -4.19
N ALA A 147 4.36 -3.29 -3.04
CA ALA A 147 5.80 -3.27 -2.90
C ALA A 147 6.47 -4.26 -3.86
N GLU A 148 5.92 -5.47 -3.96
CA GLU A 148 6.44 -6.50 -4.87
C GLU A 148 6.29 -6.09 -6.33
N SER A 149 5.15 -5.52 -6.73
CA SER A 149 4.93 -5.01 -8.08
C SER A 149 5.95 -3.91 -8.47
N ARG A 150 6.22 -2.97 -7.53
CA ARG A 150 7.23 -1.92 -7.74
C ARG A 150 8.64 -2.51 -7.84
N PHE A 151 8.99 -3.46 -6.98
CA PHE A 151 10.29 -4.12 -7.00
C PHE A 151 10.49 -4.98 -8.26
N ALA A 152 9.46 -5.71 -8.70
CA ALA A 152 9.50 -6.48 -9.94
C ALA A 152 9.75 -5.57 -11.15
N ALA A 153 9.08 -4.41 -11.22
CA ALA A 153 9.30 -3.45 -12.30
C ALA A 153 10.72 -2.86 -12.28
N TYR A 154 11.27 -2.54 -11.09
CA TYR A 154 12.66 -2.11 -10.96
C TYR A 154 13.63 -3.17 -11.51
N ARG A 155 13.46 -4.43 -11.11
CA ARG A 155 14.30 -5.54 -11.58
C ARG A 155 14.22 -5.71 -13.09
N GLN A 156 13.01 -5.66 -13.65
CA GLN A 156 12.78 -5.81 -15.09
C GLN A 156 13.51 -4.72 -15.88
N VAL A 157 13.46 -3.46 -15.44
CA VAL A 157 14.16 -2.38 -16.13
C VAL A 157 15.67 -2.57 -16.08
N LEU A 158 16.23 -3.00 -14.96
CA LEU A 158 17.66 -3.29 -14.88
C LEU A 158 18.05 -4.39 -15.88
N GLU A 159 17.28 -5.47 -15.94
CA GLU A 159 17.50 -6.59 -16.87
C GLU A 159 17.43 -6.14 -18.33
N ASP A 160 16.39 -5.38 -18.71
CA ASP A 160 16.17 -4.87 -20.07
C ASP A 160 17.32 -3.97 -20.55
N HIS A 161 18.03 -3.33 -19.62
CA HIS A 161 19.16 -2.44 -19.91
C HIS A 161 20.54 -3.07 -19.64
N GLY A 162 20.59 -4.37 -19.38
CA GLY A 162 21.83 -5.11 -19.13
C GLY A 162 22.56 -4.67 -17.84
N VAL A 163 21.83 -4.17 -16.85
CA VAL A 163 22.34 -3.80 -15.52
C VAL A 163 22.10 -4.97 -14.56
N ALA A 164 23.17 -5.52 -14.01
CA ALA A 164 23.04 -6.61 -13.04
C ALA A 164 22.37 -6.13 -11.74
N LEU A 165 21.39 -6.87 -11.26
CA LEU A 165 20.84 -6.65 -9.94
C LEU A 165 21.90 -6.96 -8.87
N ASP A 166 22.28 -5.96 -8.08
CA ASP A 166 23.15 -6.12 -6.93
C ASP A 166 22.29 -6.17 -5.65
N PRO A 167 22.15 -7.32 -4.98
CA PRO A 167 21.37 -7.43 -3.75
C PRO A 167 21.87 -6.51 -2.63
N ALA A 168 23.15 -6.13 -2.65
CA ALA A 168 23.72 -5.22 -1.68
C ALA A 168 23.13 -3.80 -1.78
N LEU A 169 22.58 -3.43 -2.94
CA LEU A 169 21.89 -2.16 -3.21
C LEU A 169 20.39 -2.19 -2.87
N VAL A 170 19.86 -3.32 -2.39
CA VAL A 170 18.44 -3.45 -2.03
C VAL A 170 18.28 -3.46 -0.52
N PHE A 171 17.37 -2.63 -0.02
CA PHE A 171 17.00 -2.58 1.40
C PHE A 171 15.49 -2.80 1.53
N GLU A 172 15.05 -3.61 2.51
CA GLU A 172 13.63 -3.79 2.82
C GLU A 172 13.19 -2.80 3.90
N GLY A 173 12.33 -1.86 3.53
CA GLY A 173 11.70 -0.90 4.41
C GLY A 173 10.26 -1.30 4.77
N ASP A 174 9.57 -0.42 5.49
CA ASP A 174 8.23 -0.64 6.05
C ASP A 174 7.20 0.43 5.66
N PHE A 175 7.53 1.23 4.64
CA PHE A 175 6.77 2.40 4.19
C PHE A 175 6.78 3.61 5.14
N GLN A 176 7.56 3.55 6.23
CA GLN A 176 7.71 4.67 7.16
C GLN A 176 8.94 5.51 6.82
N THR A 177 8.87 6.81 7.10
CA THR A 177 10.00 7.75 6.89
C THR A 177 11.27 7.27 7.57
N GLN A 178 11.18 6.75 8.80
CA GLN A 178 12.33 6.28 9.56
C GLN A 178 13.06 5.13 8.85
N SER A 179 12.37 4.26 8.13
CA SER A 179 13.04 3.18 7.41
C SER A 179 13.85 3.68 6.21
N GLY A 180 13.49 4.83 5.64
CA GLY A 180 14.31 5.53 4.63
C GLY A 180 15.67 5.94 5.21
N VAL A 181 15.66 6.61 6.37
CA VAL A 181 16.91 6.98 7.10
C VAL A 181 17.77 5.75 7.38
N VAL A 182 17.15 4.68 7.91
CA VAL A 182 17.87 3.43 8.23
C VAL A 182 18.44 2.78 6.97
N ALA A 183 17.70 2.82 5.85
CA ALA A 183 18.15 2.28 4.57
C ALA A 183 19.43 2.95 4.08
N VAL A 184 19.44 4.28 4.03
CA VAL A 184 20.61 5.06 3.56
C VAL A 184 21.83 4.80 4.45
N ASN A 185 21.68 4.86 5.78
CA ASN A 185 22.76 4.55 6.71
C ASN A 185 23.25 3.11 6.56
N THR A 186 22.36 2.15 6.35
CA THR A 186 22.74 0.75 6.14
C THR A 186 23.52 0.58 4.84
N LEU A 187 23.08 1.19 3.75
CA LEU A 187 23.75 1.08 2.45
C LEU A 187 25.13 1.74 2.47
N LEU A 188 25.24 2.96 2.99
CA LEU A 188 26.48 3.73 2.98
C LEU A 188 27.45 3.31 4.08
N ASP A 189 27.01 3.24 5.33
CA ASP A 189 27.90 3.09 6.48
C ASP A 189 28.17 1.63 6.84
N GLN A 190 27.14 0.76 6.78
CA GLN A 190 27.30 -0.63 7.19
C GLN A 190 27.74 -1.54 6.04
N ARG A 191 27.15 -1.37 4.83
CA ARG A 191 27.50 -2.16 3.66
C ARG A 191 28.64 -1.54 2.84
N GLY A 192 28.89 -0.24 3.01
CA GLY A 192 29.90 0.50 2.25
C GLY A 192 29.66 0.49 0.74
N VAL A 193 28.40 0.40 0.30
CA VAL A 193 28.07 0.33 -1.12
C VAL A 193 27.78 1.72 -1.68
N GLY A 194 28.54 2.10 -2.74
CA GLY A 194 28.24 3.31 -3.48
C GLY A 194 27.12 3.10 -4.47
N PHE A 195 26.29 4.13 -4.66
CA PHE A 195 25.25 4.18 -5.70
C PHE A 195 25.17 5.57 -6.32
N GLU A 196 24.59 5.66 -7.52
CA GLU A 196 24.45 6.90 -8.28
C GLU A 196 23.07 7.53 -8.10
N ALA A 197 22.09 6.68 -7.81
CA ALA A 197 20.72 7.09 -7.49
C ALA A 197 20.11 6.11 -6.50
N ILE A 198 19.09 6.57 -5.78
CA ILE A 198 18.27 5.75 -4.90
C ILE A 198 16.79 5.92 -5.27
N VAL A 199 16.08 4.83 -5.35
CA VAL A 199 14.64 4.78 -5.59
C VAL A 199 13.97 4.19 -4.36
N ALA A 200 12.96 4.86 -3.85
CA ALA A 200 12.14 4.35 -2.75
C ALA A 200 10.77 3.89 -3.26
N ALA A 201 10.27 2.80 -2.71
CA ALA A 201 8.96 2.27 -3.07
C ALA A 201 7.78 3.09 -2.50
N SER A 202 8.04 4.11 -1.66
CA SER A 202 7.03 5.08 -1.23
C SER A 202 7.64 6.45 -0.99
N ASP A 203 6.80 7.49 -1.08
CA ASP A 203 7.20 8.88 -0.82
C ASP A 203 7.68 9.06 0.63
N ALA A 204 7.02 8.41 1.59
CA ALA A 204 7.40 8.47 3.00
C ALA A 204 8.85 8.00 3.22
N MET A 205 9.25 6.87 2.61
CA MET A 205 10.63 6.39 2.69
C MET A 205 11.61 7.29 1.92
N ALA A 206 11.15 7.94 0.84
CA ALA A 206 12.00 8.88 0.09
C ALA A 206 12.24 10.19 0.84
N MET A 207 11.38 10.54 1.79
CA MET A 207 11.49 11.73 2.63
C MET A 207 12.39 11.52 3.85
N GLY A 208 12.78 10.30 4.16
CA GLY A 208 13.75 9.95 5.21
C GLY A 208 15.17 10.01 4.70
#